data_7a74dfc31f20f66a9b3e1b1730cc225e
#
_entry.id   7a74dfc31f20f66a9b3e1b1730cc225e
#
_cell.length_a   1.000
_cell.length_b   1.000
_cell.length_c   1.000
_cell.angle_alpha   90.00
_cell.angle_beta   90.00
_cell.angle_gamma   90.00
#
_symmetry.space_group_name_H-M   'P 1'
#
loop_
_entity.id
_entity.type
_entity.pdbx_description
1 polymer ?
#
loop_
_entity_poly.entity_id
_entity_poly.type
_entity_poly.pdbx_seq_one_letter_code
_entity_poly.pdbx_strand_id
1 'polypeptide(L)'
;EKSAQRTEVNRESVFLLLKYLFDEMNYIRVQWRCDIENIPSKNAAEKMGFSYEGTFRNYAIFKGKVRHTSFFSIISSEWVEVKNKFENELLRKYKV
;
A
#
# COMPACT_ATOMS: atom_id res chain seq x y z
N GLU A 1 -18.42 -5.51 8.45
CA GLU A 1 -18.43 -5.14 9.82
C GLU A 1 -17.06 -4.62 10.21
N LYS A 2 -16.35 -5.39 10.87
CA LYS A 2 -15.03 -4.95 11.30
C LYS A 2 -14.11 -4.62 10.16
N SER A 3 -14.36 -5.20 9.00
CA SER A 3 -13.44 -5.00 7.88
C SER A 3 -13.41 -3.57 7.41
N ALA A 4 -14.54 -2.86 7.47
CA ALA A 4 -14.54 -1.46 7.04
C ALA A 4 -13.72 -0.60 7.99
N GLN A 5 -13.91 -0.79 9.30
CA GLN A 5 -13.15 -0.05 10.29
C GLN A 5 -11.68 -0.40 10.26
N ARG A 6 -11.39 -1.67 10.03
CA ARG A 6 -10.02 -2.11 9.95
C ARG A 6 -9.30 -1.51 8.75
N THR A 7 -10.02 -1.35 7.65
CA THR A 7 -9.44 -0.75 6.47
C THR A 7 -9.02 0.69 6.75
N GLU A 8 -9.88 1.42 7.46
CA GLU A 8 -9.55 2.79 7.81
C GLU A 8 -8.34 2.86 8.72
N VAL A 9 -8.33 2.02 9.76
CA VAL A 9 -7.20 1.98 10.69
C VAL A 9 -5.94 1.55 9.96
N ASN A 10 -6.06 0.57 9.06
CA ASN A 10 -4.90 0.09 8.32
C ASN A 10 -4.28 1.18 7.46
N ARG A 11 -5.10 2.02 6.84
CA ARG A 11 -4.56 3.09 6.02
C ARG A 11 -3.67 4.01 6.83
N GLU A 12 -4.12 4.40 8.02
CA GLU A 12 -3.32 5.29 8.86
C GLU A 12 -2.09 4.58 9.40
N SER A 13 -2.24 3.31 9.77
CA SER A 13 -1.10 2.52 10.24
C SER A 13 -0.04 2.37 9.17
N VAL A 14 -0.47 2.06 7.95
CA VAL A 14 0.46 1.92 6.84
C VAL A 14 1.14 3.25 6.54
N PHE A 15 0.38 4.34 6.60
CA PHE A 15 0.96 5.65 6.37
C PHE A 15 2.05 5.96 7.39
N LEU A 16 1.79 5.67 8.66
CA LEU A 16 2.79 5.92 9.71
C LEU A 16 4.02 5.07 9.49
N LEU A 17 3.84 3.83 9.07
CA LEU A 17 4.96 2.96 8.76
C LEU A 17 5.76 3.51 7.58
N LEU A 18 5.08 3.92 6.51
CA LEU A 18 5.76 4.50 5.36
C LEU A 18 6.53 5.74 5.74
N LYS A 19 5.94 6.58 6.58
CA LYS A 19 6.61 7.80 7.03
C LYS A 19 7.88 7.45 7.78
N TYR A 20 7.82 6.45 8.64
CA TYR A 20 9.00 6.02 9.37
C TYR A 20 10.07 5.49 8.41
N LEU A 21 9.67 4.65 7.47
CA LEU A 21 10.64 4.03 6.57
C LEU A 21 11.32 5.04 5.66
N PHE A 22 10.55 5.96 5.11
CA PHE A 22 11.12 6.94 4.18
C PHE A 22 11.78 8.10 4.90
N ASP A 23 11.13 8.66 5.92
CA ASP A 23 11.63 9.88 6.56
C ASP A 23 12.71 9.59 7.58
N GLU A 24 12.59 8.48 8.33
CA GLU A 24 13.55 8.19 9.39
C GLU A 24 14.61 7.19 8.94
N MET A 25 14.22 6.17 8.20
CA MET A 25 15.16 5.12 7.81
C MET A 25 15.76 5.33 6.44
N ASN A 26 15.28 6.33 5.71
CA ASN A 26 15.81 6.69 4.39
C ASN A 26 15.72 5.55 3.38
N TYR A 27 14.64 4.81 3.43
CA TYR A 27 14.41 3.77 2.43
C TYR A 27 14.23 4.42 1.06
N ILE A 28 14.67 3.70 0.02
CA ILE A 28 14.49 4.18 -1.34
C ILE A 28 13.32 3.51 -2.02
N ARG A 29 12.79 2.43 -1.44
CA ARG A 29 11.69 1.68 -2.04
C ARG A 29 10.97 0.88 -0.96
N VAL A 30 9.65 0.92 -1.00
CA VAL A 30 8.81 0.06 -0.17
C VAL A 30 7.86 -0.68 -1.09
N GLN A 31 7.74 -1.97 -0.88
CA GLN A 31 7.00 -2.85 -1.79
C GLN A 31 5.75 -3.40 -1.12
N TRP A 32 4.70 -3.53 -1.92
CA TRP A 32 3.46 -4.17 -1.54
C TRP A 32 3.19 -5.26 -2.55
N ARG A 33 2.87 -6.45 -2.10
CA ARG A 33 2.53 -7.52 -3.02
C ARG A 33 1.28 -8.24 -2.55
N CYS A 34 0.55 -8.79 -3.51
CA CYS A 34 -0.64 -9.55 -3.18
C CYS A 34 -0.97 -10.48 -4.33
N ASP A 35 -1.81 -11.48 -4.03
CA ASP A 35 -2.31 -12.39 -5.05
C ASP A 35 -3.11 -11.59 -6.08
N ILE A 36 -3.01 -12.01 -7.35
CA ILE A 36 -3.68 -11.30 -8.44
C ILE A 36 -5.20 -11.25 -8.24
N GLU A 37 -5.74 -12.23 -7.51
CA GLU A 37 -7.18 -12.27 -7.27
C GLU A 37 -7.61 -11.50 -6.04
N ASN A 38 -6.66 -10.97 -5.29
CA ASN A 38 -6.99 -10.22 -4.07
C ASN A 38 -7.28 -8.76 -4.43
N ILE A 39 -8.49 -8.55 -4.94
CA ILE A 39 -8.90 -7.23 -5.40
C ILE A 39 -8.88 -6.19 -4.28
N PRO A 40 -9.39 -6.50 -3.06
CA PRO A 40 -9.31 -5.50 -1.98
C PRO A 40 -7.90 -5.04 -1.68
N SER A 41 -6.92 -5.95 -1.70
CA SER A 41 -5.54 -5.58 -1.42
C SER A 41 -4.97 -4.72 -2.54
N LYS A 42 -5.29 -5.04 -3.79
CA LYS A 42 -4.85 -4.22 -4.93
C LYS A 42 -5.42 -2.82 -4.84
N ASN A 43 -6.70 -2.71 -4.50
CA ASN A 43 -7.33 -1.40 -4.35
C ASN A 43 -6.72 -0.62 -3.20
N ALA A 44 -6.40 -1.31 -2.10
CA ALA A 44 -5.78 -0.65 -0.95
C ALA A 44 -4.41 -0.09 -1.32
N ALA A 45 -3.61 -0.87 -2.06
CA ALA A 45 -2.30 -0.40 -2.48
C ALA A 45 -2.41 0.86 -3.32
N GLU A 46 -3.34 0.87 -4.26
CA GLU A 46 -3.52 2.03 -5.13
C GLU A 46 -3.98 3.25 -4.35
N LYS A 47 -4.88 3.05 -3.38
CA LYS A 47 -5.35 4.15 -2.57
C LYS A 47 -4.26 4.73 -1.70
N MET A 48 -3.31 3.91 -1.29
CA MET A 48 -2.17 4.39 -0.50
C MET A 48 -1.12 5.09 -1.35
N GLY A 49 -1.26 5.05 -2.66
CA GLY A 49 -0.32 5.71 -3.53
C GLY A 49 0.74 4.81 -4.12
N PHE A 50 0.63 3.50 -3.92
CA PHE A 50 1.55 2.57 -4.54
C PHE A 50 1.30 2.46 -6.02
N SER A 51 2.37 2.38 -6.80
CA SER A 51 2.29 2.21 -8.25
C SER A 51 2.44 0.75 -8.61
N TYR A 52 1.60 0.29 -9.54
CA TYR A 52 1.67 -1.08 -10.00
C TYR A 52 2.93 -1.29 -10.84
N GLU A 53 3.65 -2.38 -10.57
CA GLU A 53 4.88 -2.68 -11.29
C GLU A 53 4.77 -3.89 -12.19
N GLY A 54 3.89 -4.81 -11.88
CA GLY A 54 3.73 -5.98 -12.71
C GLY A 54 3.25 -7.19 -11.94
N THR A 55 3.01 -8.26 -12.67
CA THR A 55 2.54 -9.50 -12.09
C THR A 55 3.52 -10.60 -12.44
N PHE A 56 3.97 -11.33 -11.43
CA PHE A 56 4.81 -12.52 -11.63
C PHE A 56 3.89 -13.72 -11.77
N ARG A 57 3.92 -14.33 -12.94
CA ARG A 57 3.11 -15.52 -13.19
C ARG A 57 3.77 -16.73 -12.54
N ASN A 58 2.95 -17.65 -12.02
CA ASN A 58 3.45 -18.87 -11.39
C ASN A 58 4.48 -18.55 -10.31
N TYR A 59 4.16 -17.53 -9.49
CA TYR A 59 5.10 -17.05 -8.49
C TYR A 59 5.24 -18.02 -7.33
N ALA A 60 4.15 -18.70 -6.96
CA ALA A 60 4.18 -19.58 -5.81
C ALA A 60 3.06 -20.60 -5.91
N ILE A 61 3.20 -21.67 -5.13
CA ILE A 61 2.14 -22.67 -4.97
C ILE A 61 1.67 -22.60 -3.53
N PHE A 62 0.37 -22.43 -3.36
CA PHE A 62 -0.21 -22.34 -2.03
C PHE A 62 -1.42 -23.28 -1.97
N LYS A 63 -1.35 -24.25 -1.06
CA LYS A 63 -2.41 -25.25 -0.89
C LYS A 63 -2.74 -25.94 -2.23
N GLY A 64 -1.69 -26.29 -2.96
CA GLY A 64 -1.83 -27.01 -4.23
C GLY A 64 -2.28 -26.17 -5.39
N LYS A 65 -2.43 -24.87 -5.21
CA LYS A 65 -2.89 -24.00 -6.28
C LYS A 65 -1.78 -23.03 -6.68
N VAL A 66 -1.58 -22.90 -7.99
CA VAL A 66 -0.58 -21.96 -8.50
C VAL A 66 -1.10 -20.54 -8.31
N ARG A 67 -0.23 -19.66 -7.83
CA ARG A 67 -0.58 -18.27 -7.55
C ARG A 67 0.27 -17.33 -8.38
N HIS A 68 -0.37 -16.29 -8.87
CA HIS A 68 0.29 -15.20 -9.56
C HIS A 68 0.27 -14.00 -8.63
N THR A 69 1.38 -13.29 -8.54
CA THR A 69 1.52 -12.24 -7.55
C THR A 69 1.74 -10.90 -8.23
N SER A 70 0.94 -9.91 -7.83
CA SER A 70 1.07 -8.54 -8.31
C SER A 70 1.92 -7.75 -7.35
N PHE A 71 2.80 -6.91 -7.90
CA PHE A 71 3.74 -6.12 -7.14
C PHE A 71 3.48 -4.63 -7.36
N PHE A 72 3.54 -3.89 -6.28
CA PHE A 72 3.37 -2.44 -6.27
C PHE A 72 4.50 -1.84 -5.44
N SER A 73 4.81 -0.57 -5.67
CA SER A 73 5.84 0.06 -4.88
C SER A 73 5.62 1.56 -4.79
N ILE A 74 6.26 2.15 -3.77
CA ILE A 74 6.48 3.58 -3.68
C ILE A 74 7.99 3.74 -3.60
N ILE A 75 8.55 4.61 -4.42
CA ILE A 75 9.98 4.90 -4.35
C ILE A 75 10.18 6.26 -3.68
N SER A 76 11.40 6.50 -3.22
CA SER A 76 11.66 7.68 -2.40
C SER A 76 11.33 8.99 -3.11
N SER A 77 11.51 9.04 -4.42
CA SER A 77 11.20 10.26 -5.16
C SER A 77 9.70 10.53 -5.25
N GLU A 78 8.88 9.51 -5.03
CA GLU A 78 7.42 9.66 -5.05
C GLU A 78 6.84 9.93 -3.67
N TRP A 79 7.63 9.66 -2.64
CA TRP A 79 7.10 9.68 -1.27
C TRP A 79 6.57 11.04 -0.85
N VAL A 80 7.26 12.11 -1.24
CA VAL A 80 6.84 13.46 -0.84
C VAL A 80 5.42 13.74 -1.31
N GLU A 81 5.13 13.39 -2.54
CA GLU A 81 3.80 13.61 -3.10
C GLU A 81 2.74 12.73 -2.42
N VAL A 82 3.09 11.47 -2.20
CA VAL A 82 2.19 10.54 -1.52
C VAL A 82 1.89 11.03 -0.11
N LYS A 83 2.93 11.46 0.60
CA LYS A 83 2.81 11.96 1.95
C LYS A 83 1.91 13.19 2.01
N ASN A 84 2.15 14.14 1.13
CA ASN A 84 1.37 15.37 1.12
C ASN A 84 -0.11 15.09 0.84
N LYS A 85 -0.38 14.21 -0.10
CA LYS A 85 -1.75 13.88 -0.44
C LYS A 85 -2.47 13.24 0.75
N PHE A 86 -1.81 12.32 1.44
CA PHE A 86 -2.42 11.65 2.56
C PHE A 86 -2.66 12.62 3.71
N GLU A 87 -1.69 13.47 3.99
CA GLU A 87 -1.84 14.45 5.07
C GLU A 87 -2.93 15.44 4.78
N ASN A 88 -3.10 15.84 3.53
CA ASN A 88 -4.19 16.71 3.14
C ASN A 88 -5.55 16.03 3.35
N GLU A 89 -5.63 14.76 3.05
CA GLU A 89 -6.87 14.01 3.28
C GLU A 89 -7.18 13.93 4.76
N LEU A 90 -6.17 13.71 5.60
CA LEU A 90 -6.37 13.68 7.04
C LEU A 90 -6.86 15.03 7.57
N LEU A 91 -6.23 16.10 7.12
CA LEU A 91 -6.65 17.44 7.53
C LEU A 91 -8.10 17.71 7.18
N ARG A 92 -8.48 17.31 5.97
CA ARG A 92 -9.85 17.49 5.53
C ARG A 92 -10.83 16.68 6.36
N LYS A 93 -10.41 15.46 6.70
CA LYS A 93 -11.24 14.55 7.47
C LYS A 93 -11.53 15.08 8.87
N TYR A 94 -10.52 15.66 9.52
CA TYR A 94 -10.63 16.09 10.89
C TYR A 94 -10.89 17.58 11.04
N LYS A 95 -11.00 18.28 9.94
CA LYS A 95 -11.31 19.70 9.99
C LYS A 95 -12.79 19.88 10.22
N VAL A 96 -13.13 20.74 11.12
CA VAL A 96 -14.51 20.98 11.49
C VAL A 96 -15.00 22.29 10.94
#